data_2e30b530f5400209df22708c4bf14dce
#
_entry.id   2e30b530f5400209df22708c4bf14dce
#
_cell.length_a   1.000
_cell.length_b   1.000
_cell.length_c   1.000
_cell.angle_alpha   90.00
_cell.angle_beta   90.00
_cell.angle_gamma   90.00
#
_symmetry.space_group_name_H-M   'P 1'
#
loop_
_entity.id
_entity.type
_entity.pdbx_description
1 polymer ?
#
loop_
_entity_poly.entity_id
_entity_poly.type
_entity_poly.pdbx_seq_one_letter_code
_entity_poly.pdbx_strand_id
1 'polypeptide(L)'
;MEAYRAGAKDVLVATDVASKGLDFRDIQHVINYDMPDDIENYVHRIGRTGRGTNKGLATTFINKSNEESVLLDLKHLLIEARQNVPPFLAMLQSETEVYLEIGEKGCSYCGGLGHRITQCPKLEAVTNKQASAVGRKDYLSYSAADY
;
A
#
# COMPACT_ATOMS: atom_id res chain seq x y z
N MET A 1 27.56 -4.11 -16.73
CA MET A 1 26.81 -5.32 -17.11
C MET A 1 27.68 -6.53 -17.39
N GLU A 2 28.74 -6.41 -18.20
CA GLU A 2 29.65 -7.53 -18.50
C GLU A 2 30.32 -8.12 -17.27
N ALA A 3 30.79 -7.30 -16.33
CA ALA A 3 31.39 -7.75 -15.08
C ALA A 3 30.43 -8.57 -14.21
N TYR A 4 29.13 -8.26 -14.22
CA TYR A 4 28.12 -9.03 -13.52
C TYR A 4 27.86 -10.37 -14.22
N ARG A 5 27.76 -10.39 -15.56
CA ARG A 5 27.63 -11.64 -16.33
C ARG A 5 28.82 -12.55 -16.18
N ALA A 6 30.01 -11.98 -16.08
CA ALA A 6 31.24 -12.73 -15.89
C ALA A 6 31.46 -13.20 -14.43
N GLY A 7 30.57 -12.86 -13.49
CA GLY A 7 30.70 -13.21 -12.08
C GLY A 7 31.72 -12.36 -11.32
N ALA A 8 32.24 -11.30 -11.91
CA ALA A 8 33.19 -10.39 -11.26
C ALA A 8 32.49 -9.37 -10.31
N LYS A 9 31.17 -9.26 -10.39
CA LYS A 9 30.32 -8.47 -9.51
C LYS A 9 29.10 -9.27 -9.07
N ASP A 10 28.76 -9.17 -7.80
CA ASP A 10 27.66 -9.93 -7.20
C ASP A 10 26.33 -9.15 -7.22
N VAL A 11 26.36 -7.86 -7.43
CA VAL A 11 25.18 -6.99 -7.42
C VAL A 11 25.12 -6.13 -8.68
N LEU A 12 23.96 -6.06 -9.29
CA LEU A 12 23.64 -5.16 -10.39
C LEU A 12 22.52 -4.24 -9.97
N VAL A 13 22.75 -2.94 -10.01
CA VAL A 13 21.74 -1.90 -9.85
C VAL A 13 21.32 -1.41 -11.24
N ALA A 14 20.01 -1.45 -11.51
CA ALA A 14 19.47 -1.12 -12.82
C ALA A 14 18.10 -0.45 -12.71
N THR A 15 17.75 0.31 -13.73
CA THR A 15 16.39 0.85 -13.94
C THR A 15 15.56 -0.13 -14.78
N ASP A 16 14.24 0.10 -14.86
CA ASP A 16 13.35 -0.74 -15.69
C ASP A 16 13.76 -0.77 -17.16
N VAL A 17 14.22 0.34 -17.70
CA VAL A 17 14.69 0.42 -19.10
C VAL A 17 15.90 -0.48 -19.31
N ALA A 18 16.82 -0.50 -18.38
CA ALA A 18 18.00 -1.35 -18.44
C ALA A 18 17.70 -2.82 -18.14
N SER A 19 16.66 -3.12 -17.37
CA SER A 19 16.28 -4.50 -16.99
C SER A 19 15.49 -5.20 -18.09
N LYS A 20 14.78 -4.48 -18.95
CA LYS A 20 14.06 -5.05 -20.10
C LYS A 20 15.07 -5.53 -21.14
N GLY A 21 14.96 -6.78 -21.55
CA GLY A 21 15.88 -7.38 -22.52
C GLY A 21 17.19 -7.92 -21.96
N LEU A 22 17.43 -7.79 -20.66
CA LEU A 22 18.55 -8.44 -19.99
C LEU A 22 18.15 -9.83 -19.54
N ASP A 23 18.68 -10.85 -20.18
CA ASP A 23 18.55 -12.22 -19.75
C ASP A 23 19.79 -12.61 -18.92
N PHE A 24 19.65 -12.49 -17.61
CA PHE A 24 20.63 -13.02 -16.69
C PHE A 24 20.15 -14.37 -16.20
N ARG A 25 21.04 -15.34 -16.27
CA ARG A 25 20.82 -16.66 -15.66
C ARG A 25 21.22 -16.60 -14.19
N ASP A 26 20.52 -17.38 -13.38
CA ASP A 26 20.90 -17.64 -11.97
C ASP A 26 20.85 -16.42 -11.04
N ILE A 27 19.92 -15.48 -11.28
CA ILE A 27 19.62 -14.44 -10.29
C ILE A 27 18.96 -15.10 -9.08
N GLN A 28 19.60 -14.99 -7.93
CA GLN A 28 19.12 -15.55 -6.68
C GLN A 28 18.15 -14.64 -5.95
N HIS A 29 18.34 -13.32 -6.05
CA HIS A 29 17.58 -12.34 -5.32
C HIS A 29 17.32 -11.10 -6.17
N VAL A 30 16.07 -10.71 -6.28
CA VAL A 30 15.65 -9.43 -6.87
C VAL A 30 15.19 -8.49 -5.75
N ILE A 31 15.73 -7.31 -5.72
CA ILE A 31 15.36 -6.26 -4.76
C ILE A 31 14.75 -5.10 -5.53
N ASN A 32 13.46 -4.84 -5.30
CA ASN A 32 12.80 -3.62 -5.76
C ASN A 32 12.98 -2.55 -4.70
N TYR A 33 13.88 -1.62 -4.93
CA TYR A 33 14.09 -0.48 -4.05
C TYR A 33 12.86 0.45 -4.07
N ASP A 34 12.30 0.67 -5.25
CA ASP A 34 11.02 1.34 -5.43
C ASP A 34 9.98 0.36 -5.97
N MET A 35 8.77 0.40 -5.42
CA MET A 35 7.64 -0.35 -5.96
C MET A 35 7.31 0.17 -7.36
N PRO A 36 7.17 -0.70 -8.37
CA PRO A 36 6.70 -0.30 -9.69
C PRO A 36 5.31 0.34 -9.65
N ASP A 37 5.00 1.18 -10.64
CA ASP A 37 3.70 1.86 -10.76
C ASP A 37 2.56 0.92 -11.19
N ASP A 38 2.89 -0.26 -11.69
CA ASP A 38 1.93 -1.30 -12.06
C ASP A 38 2.40 -2.70 -11.69
N ILE A 39 1.43 -3.59 -11.52
CA ILE A 39 1.70 -4.97 -11.09
C ILE A 39 2.39 -5.81 -12.18
N GLU A 40 2.22 -5.49 -13.46
CA GLU A 40 2.86 -6.20 -14.55
C GLU A 40 4.38 -5.98 -14.51
N ASN A 41 4.80 -4.74 -14.32
CA ASN A 41 6.23 -4.41 -14.14
C ASN A 41 6.79 -5.08 -12.89
N TYR A 42 6.03 -5.14 -11.82
CA TYR A 42 6.42 -5.88 -10.62
C TYR A 42 6.71 -7.36 -10.95
N VAL A 43 5.78 -8.04 -11.62
CA VAL A 43 5.93 -9.44 -12.01
C VAL A 43 7.12 -9.63 -12.95
N HIS A 44 7.33 -8.73 -13.91
CA HIS A 44 8.47 -8.77 -14.80
C HIS A 44 9.81 -8.63 -14.04
N ARG A 45 9.87 -7.74 -13.04
CA ARG A 45 11.10 -7.57 -12.24
C ARG A 45 11.40 -8.81 -11.42
N ILE A 46 10.44 -9.30 -10.64
CA ILE A 46 10.66 -10.50 -9.81
C ILE A 46 10.86 -11.77 -10.64
N GLY A 47 10.31 -11.83 -11.84
CA GLY A 47 10.46 -12.92 -12.79
C GLY A 47 11.88 -13.07 -13.37
N ARG A 48 12.85 -12.25 -12.92
CA ARG A 48 14.28 -12.44 -13.20
C ARG A 48 14.90 -13.50 -12.31
N THR A 49 14.25 -13.86 -11.21
CA THR A 49 14.66 -14.96 -10.32
C THR A 49 13.60 -16.06 -10.31
N GLY A 50 13.91 -17.20 -9.71
CA GLY A 50 12.98 -18.31 -9.57
C GLY A 50 12.59 -18.98 -10.88
N ARG A 51 13.47 -19.00 -11.87
CA ARG A 51 13.20 -19.61 -13.18
C ARG A 51 13.45 -21.11 -13.17
N GLY A 52 12.60 -21.83 -13.91
CA GLY A 52 12.68 -23.28 -14.02
C GLY A 52 12.35 -23.95 -12.68
N THR A 53 13.23 -24.84 -12.22
CA THR A 53 13.09 -25.54 -10.92
C THR A 53 13.75 -24.82 -9.76
N ASN A 54 14.41 -23.68 -10.01
CA ASN A 54 15.14 -22.93 -8.99
C ASN A 54 14.18 -22.05 -8.18
N LYS A 55 14.39 -22.02 -6.87
CA LYS A 55 13.71 -21.07 -5.99
C LYS A 55 14.37 -19.70 -6.13
N GLY A 56 13.55 -18.65 -6.17
CA GLY A 56 13.99 -17.27 -6.17
C GLY A 56 13.53 -16.54 -4.93
N LEU A 57 14.23 -15.46 -4.59
CA LEU A 57 13.83 -14.53 -3.54
C LEU A 57 13.58 -13.16 -4.15
N ALA A 58 12.47 -12.54 -3.78
CA ALA A 58 12.16 -11.17 -4.14
C ALA A 58 11.86 -10.35 -2.87
N THR A 59 12.48 -9.19 -2.77
CA THR A 59 12.24 -8.23 -1.69
C THR A 59 11.81 -6.91 -2.29
N THR A 60 10.72 -6.33 -1.82
CA THR A 60 10.21 -5.07 -2.33
C THR A 60 9.93 -4.12 -1.17
N PHE A 61 10.47 -2.92 -1.27
CA PHE A 61 10.16 -1.85 -0.33
C PHE A 61 8.89 -1.15 -0.77
N ILE A 62 7.93 -1.07 0.13
CA ILE A 62 6.66 -0.36 -0.06
C ILE A 62 6.50 0.69 1.01
N ASN A 63 5.83 1.78 0.70
CA ASN A 63 5.53 2.84 1.64
C ASN A 63 4.10 3.37 1.42
N LYS A 64 3.64 4.23 2.32
CA LYS A 64 2.28 4.79 2.27
C LYS A 64 2.05 5.76 1.11
N SER A 65 3.09 6.20 0.42
CA SER A 65 2.98 7.06 -0.76
C SER A 65 2.78 6.28 -2.06
N ASN A 66 2.93 4.95 -2.02
CA ASN A 66 2.60 4.12 -3.17
C ASN A 66 1.09 4.18 -3.45
N GLU A 67 0.73 4.08 -4.71
CA GLU A 67 -0.68 4.07 -5.12
C GLU A 67 -1.40 2.86 -4.53
N GLU A 68 -2.56 3.11 -3.91
CA GLU A 68 -3.31 2.08 -3.19
C GLU A 68 -3.78 0.96 -4.13
N SER A 69 -4.15 1.29 -5.37
CA SER A 69 -4.55 0.31 -6.38
C SER A 69 -3.46 -0.72 -6.65
N VAL A 70 -2.22 -0.29 -6.80
CA VAL A 70 -1.06 -1.18 -7.04
C VAL A 70 -0.76 -2.02 -5.81
N LEU A 71 -0.91 -1.47 -4.62
CA LEU A 71 -0.74 -2.21 -3.37
C LEU A 71 -1.83 -3.28 -3.17
N LEU A 72 -3.06 -3.00 -3.59
CA LEU A 72 -4.15 -3.99 -3.59
C LEU A 72 -3.88 -5.11 -4.59
N ASP A 73 -3.42 -4.80 -5.78
CA ASP A 73 -3.01 -5.79 -6.78
C ASP A 73 -1.88 -6.66 -6.25
N LEU A 74 -0.90 -6.07 -5.57
CA LEU A 74 0.18 -6.80 -4.91
C LEU A 74 -0.35 -7.73 -3.82
N LYS A 75 -1.28 -7.27 -2.98
CA LYS A 75 -1.96 -8.10 -1.96
C LYS A 75 -2.61 -9.32 -2.60
N HIS A 76 -3.41 -9.12 -3.65
CA HIS A 76 -4.09 -10.20 -4.35
C HIS A 76 -3.10 -11.19 -4.98
N LEU A 77 -2.04 -10.68 -5.59
CA LEU A 77 -0.98 -11.52 -6.18
C LEU A 77 -0.29 -12.40 -5.12
N LEU A 78 0.02 -11.83 -3.94
CA LEU A 78 0.63 -12.59 -2.84
C LEU A 78 -0.29 -13.67 -2.30
N ILE A 79 -1.59 -13.40 -2.17
CA ILE A 79 -2.60 -14.37 -1.75
C ILE A 79 -2.70 -15.51 -2.77
N GLU A 80 -2.81 -15.18 -4.05
CA GLU A 80 -2.88 -16.16 -5.14
C GLU A 80 -1.63 -17.04 -5.20
N ALA A 81 -0.46 -16.42 -5.04
CA ALA A 81 0.82 -17.13 -4.98
C ALA A 81 1.07 -17.87 -3.65
N ARG A 82 0.14 -17.83 -2.71
CA ARG A 82 0.25 -18.41 -1.36
C ARG A 82 1.50 -17.96 -0.61
N GLN A 83 1.84 -16.68 -0.78
CA GLN A 83 2.92 -16.02 -0.06
C GLN A 83 2.38 -15.33 1.19
N ASN A 84 3.26 -15.05 2.14
CA ASN A 84 2.90 -14.29 3.32
C ASN A 84 2.54 -12.86 2.94
N VAL A 85 1.36 -12.39 3.38
CA VAL A 85 0.92 -11.02 3.21
C VAL A 85 1.34 -10.20 4.42
N PRO A 86 2.17 -9.16 4.28
CA PRO A 86 2.53 -8.30 5.40
C PRO A 86 1.29 -7.64 6.02
N PRO A 87 1.29 -7.37 7.34
CA PRO A 87 0.14 -6.77 8.04
C PRO A 87 -0.36 -5.48 7.41
N PHE A 88 0.55 -4.64 6.93
CA PHE A 88 0.22 -3.39 6.24
C PHE A 88 -0.64 -3.62 4.98
N LEU A 89 -0.27 -4.59 4.14
CA LEU A 89 -1.06 -4.94 2.96
C LEU A 89 -2.36 -5.67 3.32
N ALA A 90 -2.33 -6.50 4.35
CA ALA A 90 -3.52 -7.22 4.80
C ALA A 90 -4.64 -6.27 5.27
N MET A 91 -4.28 -5.10 5.80
CA MET A 91 -5.24 -4.07 6.25
C MET A 91 -5.86 -3.28 5.09
N LEU A 92 -5.27 -3.29 3.89
CA LEU A 92 -5.83 -2.63 2.73
C LEU A 92 -7.05 -3.41 2.23
N GLN A 93 -8.12 -2.69 1.96
CA GLN A 93 -9.36 -3.24 1.43
C GLN A 93 -9.74 -2.51 0.16
N SER A 94 -10.20 -3.26 -0.85
CA SER A 94 -10.80 -2.66 -2.04
C SER A 94 -12.11 -1.95 -1.66
N GLU A 95 -12.49 -0.96 -2.45
CA GLU A 95 -13.79 -0.29 -2.25
C GLU A 95 -14.95 -1.29 -2.23
N THR A 96 -14.88 -2.32 -3.07
CA THR A 96 -15.90 -3.38 -3.15
C THR A 96 -15.97 -4.21 -1.88
N GLU A 97 -14.81 -4.59 -1.31
CA GLU A 97 -14.76 -5.32 -0.02
C GLU A 97 -15.32 -4.47 1.11
N VAL A 98 -15.01 -3.18 1.11
CA VAL A 98 -15.55 -2.21 2.08
C VAL A 98 -17.06 -2.11 1.98
N TYR A 99 -17.62 -2.01 0.77
CA TYR A 99 -19.06 -1.96 0.58
C TYR A 99 -19.78 -3.24 1.05
N LEU A 100 -19.17 -4.40 0.80
CA LEU A 100 -19.71 -5.68 1.27
C LEU A 100 -19.71 -5.76 2.80
N GLU A 101 -18.63 -5.40 3.47
CA GLU A 101 -18.55 -5.39 4.93
C GLU A 101 -19.52 -4.39 5.57
N ILE A 102 -19.62 -3.18 5.00
CA ILE A 102 -20.55 -2.15 5.47
C ILE A 102 -22.01 -2.58 5.23
N GLY A 103 -22.27 -3.22 4.07
CA GLY A 103 -23.60 -3.76 3.74
C GLY A 103 -24.09 -4.82 4.71
N GLU A 104 -23.17 -5.62 5.27
CA GLU A 104 -23.53 -6.67 6.24
C GLU A 104 -23.61 -6.15 7.68
N LYS A 105 -22.72 -5.27 8.10
CA LYS A 105 -22.56 -4.85 9.51
C LYS A 105 -23.06 -3.45 9.80
N GLY A 106 -23.21 -2.61 8.79
CA GLY A 106 -23.53 -1.19 8.96
C GLY A 106 -22.38 -0.35 9.54
N CYS A 107 -22.58 0.95 9.60
CA CYS A 107 -21.66 1.90 10.20
C CYS A 107 -21.58 1.69 11.72
N SER A 108 -20.39 1.56 12.27
CA SER A 108 -20.17 1.35 13.72
C SER A 108 -20.70 2.49 14.60
N TYR A 109 -20.91 3.68 14.06
CA TYR A 109 -21.43 4.83 14.78
C TYR A 109 -22.94 4.97 14.68
N CYS A 110 -23.51 4.95 13.47
CA CYS A 110 -24.92 5.20 13.25
C CYS A 110 -25.76 3.97 12.88
N GLY A 111 -25.12 2.84 12.60
CA GLY A 111 -25.77 1.61 12.13
C GLY A 111 -26.29 1.67 10.69
N GLY A 112 -26.11 2.79 10.00
CA GLY A 112 -26.53 2.96 8.61
C GLY A 112 -25.63 2.20 7.63
N LEU A 113 -26.19 1.82 6.49
CA LEU A 113 -25.48 1.11 5.43
C LEU A 113 -24.83 2.09 4.43
N GLY A 114 -23.80 1.62 3.72
CA GLY A 114 -23.21 2.34 2.59
C GLY A 114 -22.11 3.33 2.92
N HIS A 115 -21.65 3.41 4.19
CA HIS A 115 -20.50 4.25 4.58
C HIS A 115 -19.76 3.69 5.79
N ARG A 116 -18.50 4.08 5.96
CA ARG A 116 -17.69 3.81 7.14
C ARG A 116 -17.90 4.87 8.23
N ILE A 117 -17.46 4.54 9.46
CA ILE A 117 -17.42 5.49 10.58
C ILE A 117 -16.66 6.78 10.24
N THR A 118 -15.56 6.68 9.50
CA THR A 118 -14.75 7.82 9.05
C THR A 118 -15.47 8.76 8.08
N GLN A 119 -16.47 8.26 7.39
CA GLN A 119 -17.29 8.97 6.40
C GLN A 119 -18.74 9.15 6.88
N CYS A 120 -18.99 8.92 8.17
CA CYS A 120 -20.35 9.00 8.72
C CYS A 120 -20.84 10.44 8.79
N PRO A 121 -21.93 10.80 8.09
CA PRO A 121 -22.47 12.17 8.11
C PRO A 121 -22.92 12.60 9.51
N LYS A 122 -23.38 11.66 10.33
CA LYS A 122 -23.80 11.96 11.71
C LYS A 122 -22.59 12.25 12.61
N LEU A 123 -21.50 11.54 12.44
CA LEU A 123 -20.25 11.78 13.19
C LEU A 123 -19.62 13.10 12.78
N GLU A 124 -19.59 13.39 11.48
CA GLU A 124 -19.06 14.64 10.94
C GLU A 124 -19.84 15.85 11.45
N ALA A 125 -21.16 15.77 11.48
CA ALA A 125 -22.02 16.84 12.01
C ALA A 125 -21.76 17.10 13.50
N VAL A 126 -21.50 16.07 14.30
CA VAL A 126 -21.17 16.22 15.73
C VAL A 126 -19.78 16.83 15.91
N THR A 127 -18.79 16.36 15.15
CA THR A 127 -17.42 16.88 15.19
C THR A 127 -17.37 18.36 14.81
N ASN A 128 -18.09 18.76 13.76
CA ASN A 128 -18.18 20.15 13.32
C ASN A 128 -18.88 21.05 14.36
N LYS A 129 -19.92 20.56 15.03
CA LYS A 129 -20.57 21.29 16.14
C LYS A 129 -19.65 21.48 17.32
N GLN A 130 -18.87 20.46 17.70
CA GLN A 130 -17.92 20.54 18.79
C GLN A 130 -16.77 21.50 18.47
N ALA A 131 -16.22 21.46 17.25
CA ALA A 131 -15.18 22.37 16.80
C ALA A 131 -15.67 23.85 16.84
N SER A 132 -16.91 24.10 16.41
CA SER A 132 -17.52 25.43 16.45
C SER A 132 -17.78 25.94 17.88
N ALA A 133 -18.11 25.03 18.80
CA ALA A 133 -18.35 25.36 20.20
C ALA A 133 -17.05 25.65 20.98
N VAL A 134 -15.98 24.90 20.69
CA VAL A 134 -14.66 25.11 21.31
C VAL A 134 -14.08 26.46 20.90
N GLY A 135 -14.13 26.80 19.61
CA GLY A 135 -13.65 28.11 19.14
C GLY A 135 -14.38 29.33 19.76
N ARG A 136 -15.67 29.19 20.11
CA ARG A 136 -16.43 30.24 20.80
C ARG A 136 -16.09 30.36 22.28
N LYS A 137 -15.77 29.26 22.96
CA LYS A 137 -15.37 29.27 24.36
C LYS A 137 -14.02 29.94 24.58
N ASP A 138 -13.07 29.66 23.72
CA ASP A 138 -11.70 30.20 23.81
C ASP A 138 -11.67 31.72 23.57
N TYR A 139 -12.55 32.23 22.71
CA TYR A 139 -12.66 33.68 22.46
C TYR A 139 -13.24 34.46 23.66
N LEU A 140 -14.15 33.83 24.38
CA LEU A 140 -14.78 34.47 25.54
C LEU A 140 -13.92 34.37 26.82
N SER A 141 -13.07 33.34 26.93
CA SER A 141 -12.18 33.20 28.07
C SER A 141 -10.96 34.13 28.00
N TYR A 142 -10.52 34.50 26.80
CA TYR A 142 -9.36 35.38 26.62
C TYR A 142 -9.70 36.87 26.88
N SER A 143 -10.96 37.27 26.65
CA SER A 143 -11.39 38.67 26.90
C SER A 143 -11.77 38.95 28.35
N ALA A 144 -11.85 37.94 29.20
CA ALA A 144 -12.19 38.10 30.62
C ALA A 144 -10.98 38.16 31.57
N ALA A 145 -9.76 37.92 31.07
CA ALA A 145 -8.55 37.92 31.87
C ALA A 145 -7.72 39.21 31.83
N ASP A 146 -8.13 40.19 31.04
CA ASP A 146 -7.37 41.44 30.85
C ASP A 146 -8.05 42.69 31.44
N TYR A 147 -8.98 42.49 32.40
CA TYR A 147 -9.54 43.58 33.14
C TYR A 147 -9.53 43.30 34.65
#